data_5a597439f2179a620eec5562de99465c
#
_entry.id   5a597439f2179a620eec5562de99465c
#
_cell.length_a   1.000
_cell.length_b   1.000
_cell.length_c   1.000
_cell.angle_alpha   90.00
_cell.angle_beta   90.00
_cell.angle_gamma   90.00
#
_symmetry.space_group_name_H-M   'P 1'
#
loop_
_entity.id
_entity.type
_entity.pdbx_description
1 polymer ?
#
loop_
_entity_poly.entity_id
_entity_poly.type
_entity_poly.pdbx_seq_one_letter_code
_entity_poly.pdbx_strand_id
1 'polypeptide(L)'
;MDLEKVLKQRIEELSAIGSDPAGGMTRLLYTDSWLAAQKYVQSQTEAFGLETQFDEVGNLFCRVAGTEFPQETILTGSHIDTVVNGGTLDGQYGVDRKSTRLNS
;
A
#
# COMPACT_ATOMS: atom_id res chain seq x y z
N MET A 1 -3.59 -2.82 -20.55
CA MET A 1 -2.90 -2.04 -19.52
C MET A 1 -1.47 -2.55 -19.37
N ASP A 2 -0.49 -1.67 -19.48
CA ASP A 2 0.90 -2.05 -19.22
C ASP A 2 1.11 -2.12 -17.70
N LEU A 3 1.12 -3.33 -17.18
CA LEU A 3 1.23 -3.58 -15.73
C LEU A 3 2.56 -3.08 -15.16
N GLU A 4 3.66 -3.28 -15.89
CA GLU A 4 4.98 -2.81 -15.46
C GLU A 4 5.02 -1.30 -15.30
N LYS A 5 4.46 -0.56 -16.26
CA LYS A 5 4.39 0.90 -16.22
C LYS A 5 3.54 1.40 -15.06
N VAL A 6 2.38 0.79 -14.83
CA VAL A 6 1.49 1.16 -13.73
C VAL A 6 2.15 0.88 -12.38
N LEU A 7 2.77 -0.29 -12.23
CA LEU A 7 3.47 -0.66 -11.01
C LEU A 7 4.61 0.30 -10.71
N LYS A 8 5.42 0.62 -11.72
CA LYS A 8 6.54 1.56 -11.57
C LYS A 8 6.05 2.95 -11.16
N GLN A 9 4.97 3.44 -11.78
CA GLN A 9 4.40 4.75 -11.46
C GLN A 9 3.90 4.80 -10.01
N ARG A 10 3.21 3.77 -9.55
CA ARG A 10 2.70 3.71 -8.17
C ARG A 10 3.81 3.64 -7.15
N ILE A 11 4.86 2.88 -7.43
CA ILE A 11 6.03 2.81 -6.56
C ILE A 11 6.73 4.16 -6.49
N GLU A 12 6.88 4.87 -7.62
CA GLU A 12 7.45 6.20 -7.64
C GLU A 12 6.62 7.21 -6.84
N GLU A 13 5.30 7.21 -7.01
CA GLU A 13 4.40 8.08 -6.26
C GLU A 13 4.45 7.80 -4.76
N LEU A 14 4.40 6.55 -4.37
CA LEU A 14 4.46 6.15 -2.97
C LEU A 14 5.84 6.47 -2.37
N SER A 15 6.91 6.28 -3.14
CA SER A 15 8.28 6.56 -2.71
C SER A 15 8.54 8.05 -2.50
N ALA A 16 7.79 8.93 -3.14
CA ALA A 16 7.88 10.37 -2.91
C ALA A 16 7.40 10.75 -1.51
N ILE A 17 6.54 9.94 -0.90
CA ILE A 17 6.04 10.16 0.46
C ILE A 17 7.06 9.59 1.44
N GLY A 18 7.88 10.45 2.04
CA GLY A 18 8.94 10.06 2.96
C GLY A 18 10.29 9.83 2.29
N SER A 19 10.50 10.33 1.07
CA SER A 19 11.83 10.27 0.45
C SER A 19 12.82 11.07 1.30
N ASP A 20 14.04 10.50 1.45
CA ASP A 20 15.05 11.08 2.32
C ASP A 20 16.13 11.76 1.46
N PRO A 21 16.49 13.03 1.75
CA PRO A 21 17.55 13.73 1.00
C PRO A 21 18.90 12.99 1.04
N ALA A 22 19.14 12.19 2.08
CA ALA A 22 20.36 11.38 2.20
C ALA A 22 20.32 10.08 1.40
N GLY A 23 19.21 9.82 0.70
CA GLY A 23 19.00 8.61 -0.12
C GLY A 23 17.99 7.66 0.50
N GLY A 24 17.32 6.91 -0.37
CA GLY A 24 16.29 5.97 0.06
C GLY A 24 15.07 6.64 0.65
N MET A 25 14.36 5.92 1.49
CA MET A 25 13.15 6.37 2.14
C MET A 25 13.27 6.27 3.65
N THR A 26 12.74 7.26 4.35
CA THR A 26 12.58 7.20 5.79
C THR A 26 11.10 7.43 6.10
N ARG A 27 10.40 6.34 6.33
CA ARG A 27 8.96 6.33 6.62
C ARG A 27 8.73 5.44 7.83
N LEU A 28 9.13 5.94 8.99
CA LEU A 28 9.00 5.19 10.22
C LEU A 28 7.53 5.10 10.65
N LEU A 29 7.20 4.00 11.30
CA LEU A 29 5.85 3.75 11.81
C LEU A 29 5.36 4.93 12.68
N TYR A 30 4.11 5.33 12.49
CA TYR A 30 3.42 6.38 13.21
C TYR A 30 3.97 7.81 13.00
N THR A 31 4.79 8.01 11.98
CA THR A 31 5.20 9.37 11.56
C THR A 31 4.19 9.98 10.61
N ASP A 32 4.32 11.30 10.35
CA ASP A 32 3.45 11.98 9.40
C ASP A 32 3.58 11.42 7.99
N SER A 33 4.79 11.04 7.56
CA SER A 33 5.00 10.43 6.25
C SER A 33 4.34 9.04 6.17
N TRP A 34 4.40 8.26 7.24
CA TRP A 34 3.69 6.98 7.31
C TRP A 34 2.18 7.19 7.17
N LEU A 35 1.61 8.15 7.90
CA LEU A 35 0.18 8.44 7.82
C LEU A 35 -0.22 8.91 6.41
N ALA A 36 0.59 9.77 5.80
CA ALA A 36 0.34 10.22 4.43
C ALA A 36 0.37 9.05 3.43
N ALA A 37 1.32 8.13 3.59
CA ALA A 37 1.42 6.93 2.76
C ALA A 37 0.22 6.00 2.95
N GLN A 38 -0.24 5.82 4.20
CA GLN A 38 -1.45 5.04 4.49
C GLN A 38 -2.67 5.64 3.78
N LYS A 39 -2.83 6.95 3.84
CA LYS A 39 -3.94 7.64 3.17
C LYS A 39 -3.83 7.56 1.66
N TYR A 40 -2.62 7.60 1.10
CA TYR A 40 -2.41 7.41 -0.33
C TYR A 40 -2.89 6.01 -0.76
N VAL A 41 -2.46 4.97 -0.06
CA VAL A 41 -2.90 3.59 -0.35
C VAL A 41 -4.41 3.47 -0.21
N GLN A 42 -4.98 4.04 0.84
CA GLN A 42 -6.43 4.04 1.05
C GLN A 42 -7.18 4.66 -0.13
N SER A 43 -6.75 5.85 -0.58
CA SER A 43 -7.40 6.53 -1.69
C SER A 43 -7.28 5.75 -3.01
N GLN A 44 -6.14 5.10 -3.25
CA GLN A 44 -5.94 4.28 -4.45
C GLN A 44 -6.83 3.04 -4.44
N THR A 45 -6.95 2.37 -3.30
CA THR A 45 -7.78 1.17 -3.18
C THR A 45 -9.27 1.50 -3.23
N GLU A 46 -9.71 2.60 -2.63
CA GLU A 46 -11.09 3.07 -2.73
C GLU A 46 -11.46 3.47 -4.16
N ALA A 47 -10.52 4.04 -4.91
CA ALA A 47 -10.73 4.36 -6.32
C ALA A 47 -11.01 3.10 -7.17
N PHE A 48 -10.55 1.95 -6.71
CA PHE A 48 -10.83 0.65 -7.33
C PHE A 48 -12.11 -0.01 -6.81
N GLY A 49 -12.83 0.63 -5.92
CA GLY A 49 -14.09 0.11 -5.38
C GLY A 49 -13.94 -0.83 -4.19
N LEU A 50 -12.74 -0.92 -3.60
CA LEU A 50 -12.56 -1.72 -2.39
C LEU A 50 -13.04 -0.95 -1.17
N GLU A 51 -13.57 -1.69 -0.20
CA GLU A 51 -13.86 -1.15 1.12
C GLU A 51 -12.57 -1.08 1.94
N THR A 52 -12.38 0.00 2.68
CA THR A 52 -11.19 0.19 3.51
C THR A 52 -11.56 0.42 4.96
N GLN A 53 -10.70 -0.04 5.85
CA GLN A 53 -10.88 0.13 7.29
C GLN A 53 -9.51 0.09 7.97
N PHE A 54 -9.30 0.95 8.95
CA PHE A 54 -8.14 0.87 9.83
C PHE A 54 -8.51 0.13 11.11
N ASP A 55 -7.58 -0.66 11.65
CA ASP A 55 -7.73 -1.23 12.97
C ASP A 55 -7.19 -0.26 14.05
N GLU A 56 -7.21 -0.71 15.30
CA GLU A 56 -6.82 0.10 16.46
C GLU A 56 -5.34 0.48 16.48
N VAL A 57 -4.49 -0.27 15.78
CA VAL A 57 -3.05 0.00 15.72
C VAL A 57 -2.61 0.59 14.39
N GLY A 58 -3.55 0.88 13.49
CA GLY A 58 -3.27 1.58 12.24
C GLY A 58 -2.99 0.68 11.05
N ASN A 59 -3.27 -0.62 11.12
CA ASN A 59 -3.22 -1.47 9.93
C ASN A 59 -4.37 -1.11 9.01
N LEU A 60 -4.08 -0.94 7.73
CA LEU A 60 -5.10 -0.69 6.71
C LEU A 60 -5.56 -2.00 6.11
N PHE A 61 -6.83 -2.27 6.20
CA PHE A 61 -7.49 -3.41 5.56
C PHE A 61 -8.26 -2.92 4.34
N CYS A 62 -8.04 -3.57 3.21
CA CYS A 62 -8.78 -3.34 1.97
C CYS A 62 -9.48 -4.65 1.61
N ARG A 63 -10.80 -4.61 1.45
CA ARG A 63 -11.60 -5.81 1.26
C ARG A 63 -12.39 -5.75 -0.03
N VAL A 64 -12.38 -6.86 -0.75
CA VAL A 64 -13.34 -7.14 -1.82
C VAL A 64 -14.16 -8.37 -1.42
N ALA A 65 -15.48 -8.27 -1.51
CA ALA A 65 -16.35 -9.39 -1.17
C ALA A 65 -16.32 -10.45 -2.27
N GLY A 66 -16.23 -11.72 -1.87
CA GLY A 66 -16.35 -12.83 -2.79
C GLY A 66 -17.79 -13.00 -3.29
N THR A 67 -17.94 -13.59 -4.48
CA THR A 67 -19.26 -13.81 -5.09
C THR A 67 -19.87 -15.16 -4.69
N GLU A 68 -19.04 -16.19 -4.50
CA GLU A 68 -19.53 -17.53 -4.13
C GLU A 68 -19.58 -17.74 -2.62
N PHE A 69 -18.53 -17.30 -1.92
CA PHE A 69 -18.39 -17.50 -0.48
C PHE A 69 -18.08 -16.18 0.23
N PRO A 70 -19.04 -15.24 0.27
CA PRO A 70 -18.78 -13.90 0.79
C PRO A 70 -18.44 -13.86 2.29
N GLN A 71 -18.71 -14.95 3.02
CA GLN A 71 -18.37 -15.06 4.44
C GLN A 71 -16.96 -15.59 4.69
N GLU A 72 -16.32 -16.13 3.66
CA GLU A 72 -14.97 -16.64 3.76
C GLU A 72 -13.97 -15.55 3.37
N THR A 73 -12.80 -15.57 3.99
CA THR A 73 -11.77 -14.56 3.77
C THR A 73 -10.42 -15.20 3.51
N ILE A 74 -9.78 -14.78 2.40
CA ILE A 74 -8.37 -15.04 2.17
C ILE A 74 -7.63 -13.75 2.46
N LEU A 75 -6.68 -13.80 3.39
CA LEU A 75 -5.94 -12.64 3.83
C LEU A 75 -4.53 -12.66 3.26
N THR A 76 -4.10 -11.53 2.70
CA THR A 76 -2.73 -11.31 2.27
C THR A 76 -2.30 -9.90 2.64
N GLY A 77 -1.02 -9.65 2.80
CA GLY A 77 -0.59 -8.33 3.22
C GLY A 77 0.91 -8.12 3.09
N SER A 78 1.30 -6.87 3.28
CA SER A 78 2.68 -6.42 3.35
C SER A 78 2.70 -5.14 4.19
N HIS A 79 3.82 -4.40 4.16
CA HIS A 79 3.98 -3.19 4.97
C HIS A 79 4.47 -2.03 4.10
N ILE A 80 4.28 -0.79 4.56
CA ILE A 80 4.75 0.42 3.90
C ILE A 80 5.68 1.26 4.77
N ASP A 81 5.80 0.93 6.05
CA ASP A 81 6.83 1.55 6.89
C ASP A 81 8.22 1.08 6.47
N THR A 82 9.21 1.90 6.71
CA THR A 82 10.60 1.61 6.37
C THR A 82 11.51 1.84 7.57
N VAL A 83 12.74 1.33 7.46
CA VAL A 83 13.84 1.78 8.31
C VAL A 83 14.35 3.12 7.78
N VAL A 84 15.28 3.74 8.50
CA VAL A 84 15.95 4.96 8.02
C VAL A 84 16.72 4.63 6.74
N ASN A 85 16.55 5.45 5.70
CA ASN A 85 17.15 5.25 4.37
C ASN A 85 16.83 3.87 3.77
N GLY A 86 15.60 3.39 3.94
CA GLY A 86 15.15 2.10 3.42
C GLY A 86 15.00 2.08 1.91
N GLY A 87 14.97 0.86 1.36
CA GLY A 87 14.78 0.65 -0.07
C GLY A 87 13.32 0.88 -0.51
N THR A 88 13.15 1.31 -1.75
CA THR A 88 11.81 1.64 -2.29
C THR A 88 10.94 0.43 -2.60
N LEU A 89 11.53 -0.76 -2.70
CA LEU A 89 10.79 -1.99 -2.98
C LEU A 89 10.47 -2.79 -1.73
N ASP A 90 11.10 -2.49 -0.60
CA ASP A 90 10.83 -3.21 0.64
C ASP A 90 9.42 -2.89 1.16
N GLY A 91 8.61 -3.89 1.29
CA GLY A 91 7.21 -3.79 1.73
C GLY A 91 6.27 -3.22 0.68
N GLN A 92 6.54 -2.04 0.15
CA GLN A 92 5.60 -1.35 -0.73
C GLN A 92 5.41 -2.02 -2.10
N TYR A 93 6.41 -2.73 -2.61
CA TYR A 93 6.22 -3.56 -3.80
C TYR A 93 5.15 -4.63 -3.55
N GLY A 94 5.20 -5.28 -2.39
CA GLY A 94 4.21 -6.29 -2.01
C GLY A 94 2.80 -5.72 -1.89
N VAL A 95 2.65 -4.53 -1.31
CA VAL A 95 1.36 -3.84 -1.19
C VAL A 95 0.79 -3.55 -2.57
N ASP A 96 1.58 -2.96 -3.46
CA ASP A 96 1.07 -2.57 -4.78
C ASP A 96 0.74 -3.79 -5.64
N ARG A 97 1.54 -4.84 -5.60
CA ARG A 97 1.28 -6.08 -6.35
C ARG A 97 -0.01 -6.76 -5.89
N LYS A 98 -0.25 -6.79 -4.60
CA LYS A 98 -1.47 -7.39 -4.04
C LYS A 98 -2.70 -6.58 -4.40
N SER A 99 -2.63 -5.25 -4.30
CA SER A 99 -3.71 -4.36 -4.69
C SER A 99 -4.05 -4.49 -6.19
N THR A 100 -3.03 -4.56 -7.04
CA THR A 100 -3.19 -4.75 -8.48
C THR A 100 -3.86 -6.08 -8.79
N ARG A 101 -3.50 -7.15 -8.07
CA ARG A 101 -4.07 -8.49 -8.27
C ARG A 101 -5.54 -8.55 -7.86
N LEU A 102 -5.92 -7.89 -6.78
CA LEU A 102 -7.33 -7.83 -6.36
C LEU A 102 -8.21 -7.12 -7.38
N ASN A 103 -7.61 -6.33 -8.22
CA ASN A 103 -8.27 -5.43 -9.15
C ASN A 103 -8.32 -5.95 -10.59
N SER A 104 -7.69 -7.05 -10.85
CA SER A 104 -7.65 -7.64 -12.19
C SER A 104 -8.75 -8.69 -12.43
#